data_e80e69c6c4e716fe9da264eab4a2e0ba
#
_entry.id   e80e69c6c4e716fe9da264eab4a2e0ba
#
_cell.length_a   1.000
_cell.length_b   1.000
_cell.length_c   1.000
_cell.angle_alpha   90.00
_cell.angle_beta   90.00
_cell.angle_gamma   90.00
#
_symmetry.space_group_name_H-M   'P 1'
#
loop_
_entity.id
_entity.type
_entity.pdbx_description
1 polymer ?
#
loop_
_entity_poly.entity_id
_entity_poly.type
_entity_poly.pdbx_seq_one_letter_code
_entity_poly.pdbx_strand_id
1 'polypeptide(L)'
;MYRIWYITLVGKNPKSLTGIGTQPEALQRQGKHVPAIFFRTEAGGEPVRDWLRGLPSSEDRKRIGEDIKTVEFGWPIGMPVCRPLGDGVYEVRTSLVQNRISRVLFYIDKKGRMVLLHGFIKKTQKTPDEDLELARSNKSKHQRGLK
;
A
#
# COMPACT_ATOMS: atom_id res chain seq x y z
N MET A 1 8.91 10.44 3.59
CA MET A 1 7.71 9.61 3.56
C MET A 1 7.97 8.24 2.96
N TYR A 2 8.59 8.16 1.80
CA TYR A 2 8.98 6.89 1.19
C TYR A 2 9.92 6.08 2.05
N ARG A 3 10.86 6.75 2.68
CA ARG A 3 11.83 6.10 3.54
C ARG A 3 11.18 5.39 4.69
N ILE A 4 10.23 6.06 5.35
CA ILE A 4 9.55 5.51 6.51
C ILE A 4 8.74 4.29 6.08
N TRP A 5 8.05 4.41 4.95
CA TRP A 5 7.25 3.34 4.41
C TRP A 5 8.12 2.13 4.07
N TYR A 6 9.23 2.36 3.38
CA TYR A 6 10.13 1.31 2.95
C TYR A 6 10.75 0.59 4.14
N ILE A 7 11.26 1.34 5.12
CA ILE A 7 11.84 0.77 6.33
C ILE A 7 10.83 -0.05 7.09
N THR A 8 9.59 0.40 7.17
CA THR A 8 8.52 -0.30 7.86
C THR A 8 8.22 -1.65 7.21
N LEU A 9 8.26 -1.73 5.89
CA LEU A 9 7.85 -2.93 5.17
C LEU A 9 8.99 -3.91 4.93
N VAL A 10 10.18 -3.42 4.64
CA VAL A 10 11.27 -4.26 4.15
C VAL A 10 12.21 -4.70 5.26
N GLY A 11 12.18 -4.07 6.40
CA GLY A 11 13.02 -4.45 7.51
C GLY A 11 13.59 -3.25 8.21
N LYS A 12 14.46 -3.55 9.09
CA LYS A 12 14.90 -2.59 10.05
C LYS A 12 16.30 -2.09 9.86
N ASN A 13 17.07 -2.76 9.03
CA ASN A 13 18.46 -2.39 8.88
C ASN A 13 18.63 -1.45 7.69
N PRO A 14 18.87 -0.15 7.94
CA PRO A 14 19.09 0.78 6.85
C PRO A 14 20.24 0.38 5.95
N LYS A 15 21.18 -0.39 6.46
CA LYS A 15 22.31 -0.85 5.66
C LYS A 15 21.90 -1.84 4.60
N SER A 16 20.85 -2.60 4.81
CA SER A 16 20.35 -3.50 3.78
C SER A 16 19.82 -2.73 2.58
N LEU A 17 19.51 -1.47 2.79
CA LEU A 17 19.03 -0.58 1.74
C LEU A 17 20.19 0.16 1.05
N THR A 18 21.37 0.18 1.66
CA THR A 18 22.46 0.99 1.14
C THR A 18 23.08 0.45 -0.13
N GLY A 19 22.99 -0.86 -0.36
CA GLY A 19 23.43 -1.41 -1.64
C GLY A 19 22.61 -0.86 -2.80
N ILE A 20 21.37 -0.50 -2.49
CA ILE A 20 20.46 0.15 -3.42
C ILE A 20 20.36 1.62 -3.08
N GLY A 21 20.54 1.92 -1.81
CA GLY A 21 20.30 3.23 -1.23
C GLY A 21 21.40 4.23 -1.37
N THR A 22 22.41 3.93 -2.14
CA THR A 22 23.40 4.94 -2.51
C THR A 22 22.83 5.90 -3.55
N GLN A 23 21.70 5.55 -4.15
CA GLN A 23 21.05 6.43 -5.11
C GLN A 23 20.28 7.52 -4.40
N PRO A 24 20.33 8.74 -4.94
CA PRO A 24 19.53 9.83 -4.40
C PRO A 24 18.06 9.48 -4.38
N GLU A 25 17.37 9.95 -3.36
CA GLU A 25 15.95 9.73 -3.22
C GLU A 25 15.14 10.15 -4.45
N ALA A 26 15.60 11.23 -5.11
CA ALA A 26 14.97 11.72 -6.33
C ALA A 26 15.03 10.69 -7.45
N LEU A 27 16.17 9.99 -7.57
CA LEU A 27 16.31 8.95 -8.59
C LEU A 27 15.44 7.75 -8.29
N GLN A 28 15.29 7.40 -7.02
CA GLN A 28 14.38 6.31 -6.63
C GLN A 28 12.95 6.64 -6.99
N ARG A 29 12.55 7.91 -6.85
CA ARG A 29 11.20 8.32 -7.19
C ARG A 29 10.95 8.40 -8.68
N GLN A 30 11.98 8.65 -9.48
CA GLN A 30 11.84 8.76 -10.94
C GLN A 30 11.33 7.47 -11.57
N GLY A 31 11.63 6.31 -10.98
CA GLY A 31 11.15 5.05 -11.50
C GLY A 31 9.72 4.71 -11.12
N LYS A 32 9.14 5.43 -10.16
CA LYS A 32 7.79 5.14 -9.68
C LYS A 32 6.76 5.93 -10.46
N HIS A 33 5.78 5.22 -11.01
CA HIS A 33 4.66 5.86 -11.70
C HIS A 33 3.69 6.49 -10.70
N VAL A 34 3.41 5.80 -9.59
CA VAL A 34 2.50 6.28 -8.55
C VAL A 34 3.11 5.98 -7.18
N PRO A 35 3.84 6.91 -6.58
CA PRO A 35 4.45 6.64 -5.28
C PRO A 35 3.39 6.43 -4.20
N ALA A 36 3.60 5.42 -3.35
CA ALA A 36 2.67 5.08 -2.29
C ALA A 36 2.83 5.99 -1.08
N ILE A 37 1.71 6.40 -0.53
CA ILE A 37 1.65 7.09 0.75
C ILE A 37 0.56 6.45 1.59
N PHE A 38 0.69 6.55 2.90
CA PHE A 38 -0.34 6.08 3.82
C PHE A 38 -1.41 7.15 4.00
N PHE A 39 -2.68 6.75 3.88
CA PHE A 39 -3.76 7.61 4.32
C PHE A 39 -3.57 7.93 5.80
N ARG A 40 -3.76 9.20 6.16
CA ARG A 40 -3.61 9.70 7.53
C ARG A 40 -4.95 10.23 8.01
N THR A 41 -5.36 9.82 9.21
CA THR A 41 -6.58 10.33 9.84
C THR A 41 -6.36 11.75 10.37
N GLU A 42 -7.44 12.45 10.73
CA GLU A 42 -7.33 13.78 11.32
C GLU A 42 -6.49 13.76 12.59
N ALA A 43 -6.61 12.71 13.37
CA ALA A 43 -5.83 12.57 14.60
C ALA A 43 -4.37 12.22 14.35
N GLY A 44 -3.97 12.02 13.11
CA GLY A 44 -2.58 11.73 12.74
C GLY A 44 -2.24 10.26 12.64
N GLY A 45 -3.21 9.36 12.83
CA GLY A 45 -2.98 7.93 12.69
C GLY A 45 -2.86 7.53 11.22
N GLU A 46 -2.11 6.48 10.96
CA GLU A 46 -1.93 5.91 9.63
C GLU A 46 -2.36 4.44 9.66
N PRO A 47 -3.65 4.15 9.43
CA PRO A 47 -4.20 2.80 9.65
C PRO A 47 -3.48 1.68 8.92
N VAL A 48 -3.13 1.87 7.65
CA VAL A 48 -2.44 0.81 6.90
C VAL A 48 -1.03 0.59 7.43
N ARG A 49 -0.33 1.66 7.77
CA ARG A 49 1.01 1.55 8.35
C ARG A 49 0.95 0.77 9.67
N ASP A 50 0.02 1.14 10.53
CA ASP A 50 -0.14 0.48 11.83
C ASP A 50 -0.51 -0.99 11.65
N TRP A 51 -1.42 -1.28 10.71
CA TRP A 51 -1.81 -2.64 10.41
C TRP A 51 -0.62 -3.48 9.94
N LEU A 52 0.18 -2.95 9.02
CA LEU A 52 1.36 -3.65 8.52
C LEU A 52 2.37 -3.92 9.64
N ARG A 53 2.62 -2.93 10.47
CA ARG A 53 3.55 -3.08 11.59
C ARG A 53 3.08 -4.10 12.61
N GLY A 54 1.76 -4.25 12.76
CA GLY A 54 1.16 -5.20 13.68
C GLY A 54 1.11 -6.63 13.19
N LEU A 55 1.43 -6.89 11.93
CA LEU A 55 1.41 -8.26 11.41
C LEU A 55 2.52 -9.08 12.08
N PRO A 56 2.18 -10.27 12.61
CA PRO A 56 3.19 -11.08 13.32
C PRO A 56 4.27 -11.65 12.41
N SER A 57 3.96 -11.85 11.14
CA SER A 57 4.90 -12.46 10.20
C SER A 57 5.65 -11.41 9.40
N SER A 58 6.97 -11.39 9.54
CA SER A 58 7.82 -10.50 8.73
C SER A 58 7.79 -10.91 7.26
N GLU A 59 7.61 -12.21 6.98
CA GLU A 59 7.49 -12.70 5.62
C GLU A 59 6.24 -12.15 4.95
N ASP A 60 5.11 -12.11 5.67
CA ASP A 60 3.88 -11.54 5.14
C ASP A 60 4.08 -10.06 4.80
N ARG A 61 4.69 -9.30 5.72
CA ARG A 61 4.97 -7.88 5.47
C ARG A 61 5.83 -7.67 4.24
N LYS A 62 6.83 -8.51 4.09
CA LYS A 62 7.73 -8.42 2.95
C LYS A 62 7.01 -8.67 1.64
N ARG A 63 6.18 -9.72 1.57
CA ARG A 63 5.42 -10.03 0.37
C ARG A 63 4.45 -8.93 0.01
N ILE A 64 3.74 -8.42 1.01
CA ILE A 64 2.80 -7.32 0.79
C ILE A 64 3.53 -6.08 0.27
N GLY A 65 4.66 -5.75 0.89
CA GLY A 65 5.47 -4.60 0.48
C GLY A 65 5.99 -4.73 -0.94
N GLU A 66 6.42 -5.94 -1.32
CA GLU A 66 6.90 -6.19 -2.68
C GLU A 66 5.79 -5.98 -3.72
N ASP A 67 4.58 -6.43 -3.42
CA ASP A 67 3.46 -6.27 -4.34
C ASP A 67 3.02 -4.81 -4.43
N ILE A 68 3.02 -4.08 -3.33
CA ILE A 68 2.75 -2.65 -3.36
C ILE A 68 3.79 -1.94 -4.23
N LYS A 69 5.04 -2.30 -4.07
CA LYS A 69 6.12 -1.74 -4.87
C LYS A 69 5.95 -2.04 -6.36
N THR A 70 5.52 -3.26 -6.68
CA THR A 70 5.21 -3.63 -8.06
C THR A 70 4.19 -2.69 -8.67
N VAL A 71 3.15 -2.34 -7.91
CA VAL A 71 2.14 -1.39 -8.40
C VAL A 71 2.73 0.02 -8.52
N GLU A 72 3.54 0.45 -7.56
CA GLU A 72 4.19 1.77 -7.64
C GLU A 72 4.96 1.96 -8.95
N PHE A 73 5.70 0.93 -9.35
CA PHE A 73 6.56 1.02 -10.53
C PHE A 73 5.83 0.66 -11.82
N GLY A 74 4.79 -0.17 -11.76
CA GLY A 74 4.13 -0.71 -12.95
C GLY A 74 2.79 -0.06 -13.29
N TRP A 75 2.29 0.82 -12.47
CA TRP A 75 0.96 1.39 -12.68
C TRP A 75 0.84 2.08 -14.04
N PRO A 76 -0.26 1.89 -14.79
CA PRO A 76 -1.37 1.00 -14.47
C PRO A 76 -1.02 -0.47 -14.73
N ILE A 77 -1.40 -1.33 -13.79
CA ILE A 77 -1.11 -2.76 -13.86
C ILE A 77 -2.36 -3.52 -13.41
N GLY A 78 -2.60 -4.68 -14.02
CA GLY A 78 -3.79 -5.47 -13.75
C GLY A 78 -3.53 -6.73 -12.95
N MET A 79 -4.46 -7.67 -13.07
CA MET A 79 -4.36 -8.96 -12.40
C MET A 79 -3.09 -9.69 -12.79
N PRO A 80 -2.55 -10.54 -11.89
CA PRO A 80 -3.15 -10.94 -10.61
C PRO A 80 -2.87 -10.00 -9.44
N VAL A 81 -1.98 -9.03 -9.58
CA VAL A 81 -1.53 -8.25 -8.42
C VAL A 81 -2.46 -7.07 -8.11
N CYS A 82 -3.12 -6.49 -9.10
CA CYS A 82 -3.96 -5.33 -8.90
C CYS A 82 -5.33 -5.53 -9.53
N ARG A 83 -6.38 -5.21 -8.79
CA ARG A 83 -7.76 -5.42 -9.22
C ARG A 83 -8.61 -4.17 -8.97
N PRO A 84 -9.38 -3.71 -9.97
CA PRO A 84 -10.29 -2.58 -9.74
C PRO A 84 -11.53 -3.04 -8.98
N LEU A 85 -12.00 -2.19 -8.07
CA LEU A 85 -13.19 -2.46 -7.25
C LEU A 85 -14.33 -1.47 -7.52
N GLY A 86 -14.14 -0.54 -8.43
CA GLY A 86 -15.12 0.50 -8.72
C GLY A 86 -14.86 1.80 -7.97
N ASP A 87 -15.40 2.89 -8.48
CA ASP A 87 -15.29 4.22 -7.89
C ASP A 87 -13.84 4.69 -7.68
N GLY A 88 -12.93 4.21 -8.53
CA GLY A 88 -11.53 4.58 -8.43
C GLY A 88 -10.77 3.89 -7.31
N VAL A 89 -11.36 2.90 -6.66
CA VAL A 89 -10.69 2.09 -5.65
C VAL A 89 -10.17 0.81 -6.28
N TYR A 90 -8.94 0.48 -5.92
CA TYR A 90 -8.26 -0.74 -6.41
C TYR A 90 -7.73 -1.51 -5.22
N GLU A 91 -7.43 -2.78 -5.41
CA GLU A 91 -6.79 -3.58 -4.37
C GLU A 91 -5.50 -4.19 -4.89
N VAL A 92 -4.49 -4.20 -4.01
CA VAL A 92 -3.28 -5.00 -4.22
C VAL A 92 -3.53 -6.33 -3.54
N ARG A 93 -3.48 -7.40 -4.30
CA ARG A 93 -3.70 -8.76 -3.79
C ARG A 93 -2.38 -9.46 -3.64
N THR A 94 -2.13 -9.97 -2.45
CA THR A 94 -0.90 -10.72 -2.15
C THR A 94 -1.27 -12.09 -1.62
N SER A 95 -0.83 -13.14 -2.32
CA SER A 95 -1.03 -14.52 -1.85
C SER A 95 -0.05 -14.82 -0.73
N LEU A 96 -0.58 -15.30 0.37
CA LEU A 96 0.19 -15.68 1.54
C LEU A 96 0.04 -17.16 1.80
N VAL A 97 0.86 -17.70 2.71
CA VAL A 97 0.76 -19.13 3.05
C VAL A 97 -0.60 -19.45 3.66
N GLN A 98 -1.01 -20.73 3.59
CA GLN A 98 -2.25 -21.23 4.16
C GLN A 98 -3.50 -20.62 3.51
N ASN A 99 -3.41 -20.35 2.21
CA ASN A 99 -4.53 -19.81 1.44
C ASN A 99 -5.04 -18.45 1.93
N ARG A 100 -4.21 -17.72 2.68
CA ARG A 100 -4.57 -16.37 3.10
C ARG A 100 -4.28 -15.41 1.96
N ILE A 101 -5.10 -14.40 1.84
CA ILE A 101 -4.93 -13.37 0.84
C ILE A 101 -4.94 -12.01 1.54
N SER A 102 -3.85 -11.27 1.37
CA SER A 102 -3.78 -9.90 1.83
C SER A 102 -4.37 -9.00 0.75
N ARG A 103 -5.11 -8.01 1.18
CA ARG A 103 -5.64 -6.98 0.29
C ARG A 103 -5.35 -5.62 0.88
N VAL A 104 -4.69 -4.78 0.09
CA VAL A 104 -4.47 -3.39 0.46
C VAL A 104 -5.23 -2.55 -0.56
N LEU A 105 -6.22 -1.82 -0.08
CA LEU A 105 -7.09 -1.00 -0.91
C LEU A 105 -6.51 0.40 -1.05
N PHE A 106 -6.50 0.92 -2.26
CA PHE A 106 -5.90 2.21 -2.55
C PHE A 106 -6.66 2.95 -3.65
N TYR A 107 -6.35 4.22 -3.82
CA TYR A 107 -6.78 4.99 -4.98
C TYR A 107 -5.63 5.90 -5.41
N ILE A 108 -5.71 6.40 -6.63
CA ILE A 108 -4.71 7.35 -7.14
C ILE A 108 -5.28 8.75 -6.96
N ASP A 109 -4.60 9.58 -6.17
CA ASP A 109 -5.10 10.94 -5.92
C ASP A 109 -4.75 11.88 -7.09
N LYS A 110 -5.25 13.09 -7.02
CA LYS A 110 -5.03 14.06 -8.10
C LYS A 110 -3.57 14.49 -8.23
N LYS A 111 -2.73 14.18 -7.25
CA LYS A 111 -1.29 14.42 -7.31
C LYS A 111 -0.52 13.23 -7.86
N GLY A 112 -1.23 12.17 -8.29
CA GLY A 112 -0.61 10.98 -8.86
C GLY A 112 -0.01 10.04 -7.84
N ARG A 113 -0.49 10.06 -6.60
CA ARG A 113 0.03 9.19 -5.54
C ARG A 113 -0.91 8.03 -5.28
N MET A 114 -0.31 6.87 -4.96
CA MET A 114 -1.03 5.68 -4.57
C MET A 114 -1.34 5.79 -3.07
N VAL A 115 -2.56 6.15 -2.73
CA VAL A 115 -2.95 6.38 -1.34
C VAL A 115 -3.48 5.09 -0.74
N LEU A 116 -2.76 4.53 0.23
CA LEU A 116 -3.12 3.27 0.89
C LEU A 116 -4.20 3.54 1.94
N LEU A 117 -5.39 3.02 1.70
CA LEU A 117 -6.60 3.38 2.45
C LEU A 117 -6.95 2.39 3.56
N HIS A 118 -6.80 1.09 3.29
CA HIS A 118 -7.24 0.04 4.21
C HIS A 118 -6.55 -1.26 3.85
N GLY A 119 -6.23 -2.07 4.82
CA GLY A 119 -5.59 -3.36 4.60
C GLY A 119 -6.18 -4.43 5.50
N PHE A 120 -6.27 -5.66 4.99
CA PHE A 120 -6.76 -6.79 5.75
C PHE A 120 -6.29 -8.10 5.11
N ILE A 121 -6.37 -9.18 5.87
CA ILE A 121 -6.06 -10.53 5.40
C ILE A 121 -7.27 -11.41 5.64
N LYS A 122 -7.79 -12.04 4.58
CA LYS A 122 -8.91 -12.98 4.67
C LYS A 122 -8.72 -14.07 3.63
N LYS A 123 -9.39 -15.20 3.82
CA LYS A 123 -9.32 -16.31 2.86
C LYS A 123 -10.35 -16.22 1.75
N THR A 124 -11.32 -15.32 1.88
CA THR A 124 -12.38 -15.15 0.89
C THR A 124 -11.85 -14.58 -0.42
N GLN A 125 -12.47 -14.96 -1.53
CA GLN A 125 -12.08 -14.46 -2.85
C GLN A 125 -12.61 -13.06 -3.10
N LYS A 126 -13.80 -12.76 -2.62
CA LYS A 126 -14.44 -11.47 -2.80
C LYS A 126 -14.03 -10.52 -1.68
N THR A 127 -13.79 -9.27 -2.01
CA THR A 127 -13.55 -8.22 -1.02
C THR A 127 -14.85 -7.93 -0.27
N PRO A 128 -14.87 -8.09 1.06
CA PRO A 128 -16.09 -7.83 1.82
C PRO A 128 -16.55 -6.39 1.70
N ASP A 129 -17.86 -6.20 1.69
CA ASP A 129 -18.45 -4.87 1.53
C ASP A 129 -18.03 -3.90 2.64
N GLU A 130 -17.91 -4.40 3.87
CA GLU A 130 -17.49 -3.56 5.00
C GLU A 130 -16.07 -3.01 4.82
N ASP A 131 -15.16 -3.83 4.28
CA ASP A 131 -13.80 -3.38 4.02
C ASP A 131 -13.76 -2.36 2.88
N LEU A 132 -14.58 -2.59 1.86
CA LEU A 132 -14.66 -1.67 0.73
C LEU A 132 -15.25 -0.33 1.16
N GLU A 133 -16.29 -0.34 1.99
CA GLU A 133 -16.90 0.88 2.50
C GLU A 133 -15.94 1.69 3.35
N LEU A 134 -15.15 1.01 4.19
CA LEU A 134 -14.14 1.69 4.99
C LEU A 134 -13.10 2.35 4.12
N ALA A 135 -12.64 1.67 3.07
CA ALA A 135 -11.70 2.25 2.12
C ALA A 135 -12.31 3.47 1.42
N ARG A 136 -13.56 3.40 1.01
CA ARG A 136 -14.25 4.52 0.36
C ARG A 136 -14.39 5.71 1.29
N SER A 137 -14.68 5.45 2.55
CA SER A 137 -14.77 6.51 3.57
C SER A 137 -13.41 7.20 3.72
N ASN A 138 -12.35 6.43 3.83
CA ASN A 138 -11.00 6.97 3.95
C ASN A 138 -10.59 7.75 2.70
N LYS A 139 -10.96 7.27 1.53
CA LYS A 139 -10.72 7.99 0.27
C LYS A 139 -11.38 9.36 0.31
N SER A 140 -12.66 9.43 0.71
CA SER A 140 -13.37 10.69 0.80
C SER A 140 -12.69 11.66 1.76
N LYS A 141 -12.25 11.16 2.90
CA LYS A 141 -11.54 11.97 3.89
C LYS A 141 -10.24 12.53 3.32
N HIS A 142 -9.49 11.69 2.62
CA HIS A 142 -8.24 12.12 2.01
C HIS A 142 -8.49 13.18 0.94
N GLN A 143 -9.50 12.98 0.11
CA GLN A 143 -9.84 13.94 -0.94
C GLN A 143 -10.21 15.30 -0.37
N ARG A 144 -10.95 15.33 0.74
CA ARG A 144 -11.31 16.58 1.40
C ARG A 144 -10.10 17.33 1.94
N GLY A 145 -9.09 16.60 2.37
CA GLY A 145 -7.86 17.18 2.88
C GLY A 145 -6.93 17.75 1.81
N LEU A 146 -7.22 17.48 0.53
CA LEU A 146 -6.38 17.91 -0.58
C LEU A 146 -6.77 19.28 -1.16
N LYS A 147 -7.50 20.06 -0.47
CA LYS A 147 -7.96 21.37 -0.96
C LYS A 147 -6.81 22.30 -1.34
#